data_45e6800534c8cc75f5c191518b2b80b6
#
_entry.id   45e6800534c8cc75f5c191518b2b80b6
#
_cell.length_a   1.000
_cell.length_b   1.000
_cell.length_c   1.000
_cell.angle_alpha   90.00
_cell.angle_beta   90.00
_cell.angle_gamma   90.00
#
_symmetry.space_group_name_H-M   'P 1'
#
loop_
_entity.id
_entity.type
_entity.pdbx_description
1 polymer ?
#
loop_
_entity_poly.entity_id
_entity_poly.type
_entity_poly.pdbx_seq_one_letter_code
_entity_poly.pdbx_strand_id
1 'polypeptide(L)'
;CTASITIGLGSVVIISDVPGSWSVALIGGATVGTAPTGQLLGVVGGSLGTMFVGAPSGTQTGSFFWVQRAGNAPGLNCAASTTKEAQLFSSATIGGRVSSTGGGSGTTYSLLGIVVSQATGSTAGPNTAVLNYPVVGSSG
;
A
#
# COMPACT_ATOMS: atom_id res chain seq x y z
N CYS A 1 -4.83 -18.60 -6.24
CA CYS A 1 -3.55 -17.89 -6.33
C CYS A 1 -2.79 -18.05 -5.03
N THR A 2 -1.82 -18.91 -5.02
CA THR A 2 -0.96 -19.20 -3.88
C THR A 2 0.33 -18.40 -4.00
N ALA A 3 0.25 -17.11 -3.78
CA ALA A 3 1.44 -16.31 -3.53
C ALA A 3 1.44 -15.98 -2.04
N SER A 4 2.45 -16.44 -1.32
CA SER A 4 2.70 -16.05 0.06
C SER A 4 3.08 -14.57 0.05
N ILE A 5 2.12 -13.69 0.31
CA ILE A 5 2.36 -12.26 0.38
C ILE A 5 2.41 -11.87 1.84
N THR A 6 3.55 -11.37 2.29
CA THR A 6 3.65 -10.78 3.62
C THR A 6 3.13 -9.35 3.56
N ILE A 7 2.01 -9.08 4.22
CA ILE A 7 1.47 -7.75 4.38
C ILE A 7 1.92 -7.22 5.75
N GLY A 8 2.74 -6.19 5.75
CA GLY A 8 3.23 -5.55 6.98
C GLY A 8 2.46 -4.29 7.34
N LEU A 9 2.63 -3.81 8.57
CA LEU A 9 2.10 -2.51 9.00
C LEU A 9 2.62 -1.39 8.10
N GLY A 10 1.77 -0.42 7.80
CA GLY A 10 2.09 0.71 6.93
C GLY A 10 2.08 0.38 5.43
N SER A 11 1.84 -0.86 5.05
CA SER A 11 1.70 -1.23 3.64
C SER A 11 0.43 -0.65 3.04
N VAL A 12 0.54 -0.12 1.82
CA VAL A 12 -0.62 0.27 1.03
C VAL A 12 -1.18 -0.96 0.33
N VAL A 13 -2.46 -1.18 0.50
CA VAL A 13 -3.18 -2.32 -0.06
C VAL A 13 -4.31 -1.87 -0.96
N ILE A 14 -4.55 -2.66 -2.00
CA ILE A 14 -5.74 -2.59 -2.83
C ILE A 14 -6.84 -3.37 -2.12
N ILE A 15 -8.01 -2.79 -2.02
CA ILE A 15 -9.19 -3.43 -1.45
C ILE A 15 -10.09 -3.85 -2.61
N SER A 16 -10.30 -5.13 -2.77
CA SER A 16 -11.20 -5.68 -3.77
C SER A 16 -12.49 -6.14 -3.10
N ASP A 17 -13.59 -5.58 -3.56
CA ASP A 17 -14.93 -6.01 -3.19
C ASP A 17 -15.44 -6.97 -4.27
N VAL A 18 -15.36 -8.25 -3.98
CA VAL A 18 -16.05 -9.27 -4.77
C VAL A 18 -17.26 -9.69 -3.95
N PRO A 19 -18.48 -9.70 -4.52
CA PRO A 19 -19.68 -10.07 -3.79
C PRO A 19 -19.49 -11.35 -2.98
N GLY A 20 -19.58 -11.22 -1.64
CA GLY A 20 -19.37 -12.31 -0.70
C GLY A 20 -17.94 -12.53 -0.21
N SER A 21 -16.96 -11.77 -0.70
CA SER A 21 -15.56 -11.90 -0.24
C SER A 21 -14.80 -10.60 -0.36
N TRP A 22 -14.33 -10.07 0.75
CA TRP A 22 -13.37 -8.97 0.77
C TRP A 22 -11.96 -9.54 0.64
N SER A 23 -11.18 -9.02 -0.28
CA SER A 23 -9.78 -9.38 -0.41
C SER A 23 -8.89 -8.16 -0.45
N VAL A 24 -7.66 -8.32 -0.04
CA VAL A 24 -6.64 -7.29 -0.11
C VAL A 24 -5.39 -7.82 -0.79
N ALA A 25 -4.73 -6.95 -1.54
CA ALA A 25 -3.45 -7.23 -2.16
C ALA A 25 -2.52 -6.03 -1.99
N LEU A 26 -1.22 -6.25 -1.92
CA LEU A 26 -0.24 -5.15 -1.94
C LEU A 26 -0.31 -4.42 -3.28
N ILE A 27 -0.25 -3.09 -3.26
CA ILE A 27 -0.11 -2.31 -4.49
C ILE A 27 1.37 -2.21 -4.87
N GLY A 28 1.67 -2.32 -6.16
CA GLY A 28 3.04 -2.22 -6.68
C GLY A 28 3.89 -3.48 -6.47
N GLY A 29 5.17 -3.39 -6.79
CA GLY A 29 6.07 -4.54 -6.83
C GLY A 29 5.99 -5.33 -8.14
N ALA A 30 6.99 -6.18 -8.38
CA ALA A 30 7.16 -6.90 -9.65
C ALA A 30 6.06 -7.94 -9.96
N THR A 31 5.20 -8.25 -9.01
CA THR A 31 4.23 -9.35 -9.10
C THR A 31 2.78 -8.94 -9.01
N VAL A 32 2.48 -7.65 -8.86
CA VAL A 32 1.09 -7.20 -8.76
C VAL A 32 0.52 -6.99 -10.16
N GLY A 33 -0.57 -7.67 -10.44
CA GLY A 33 -1.33 -7.49 -11.66
C GLY A 33 -1.88 -6.06 -11.80
N THR A 34 -2.46 -5.76 -12.93
CA THR A 34 -3.03 -4.45 -13.26
C THR A 34 -4.03 -4.01 -12.19
N ALA A 35 -3.75 -2.88 -11.55
CA ALA A 35 -4.69 -2.24 -10.63
C ALA A 35 -5.58 -1.29 -11.44
N PRO A 36 -6.90 -1.51 -11.50
CA PRO A 36 -7.80 -0.60 -12.19
C PRO A 36 -7.81 0.80 -11.56
N THR A 37 -7.85 1.83 -12.39
CA THR A 37 -8.04 3.21 -11.95
C THR A 37 -9.32 3.33 -11.11
N GLY A 38 -9.26 4.07 -10.01
CA GLY A 38 -10.39 4.26 -9.10
C GLY A 38 -10.56 3.14 -8.06
N GLN A 39 -9.77 2.07 -8.12
CA GLN A 39 -9.85 1.01 -7.11
C GLN A 39 -9.48 1.54 -5.73
N LEU A 40 -10.20 1.04 -4.72
CA LEU A 40 -10.05 1.50 -3.34
C LEU A 40 -8.69 1.09 -2.78
N LEU A 41 -8.08 2.03 -2.09
CA LEU A 41 -6.84 1.80 -1.35
C LEU A 41 -7.05 1.99 0.15
N GLY A 42 -6.14 1.42 0.91
CA GLY A 42 -6.00 1.70 2.32
C GLY A 42 -4.60 1.39 2.80
N VAL A 43 -4.31 1.83 4.01
CA VAL A 43 -3.03 1.57 4.69
C VAL A 43 -3.27 0.58 5.81
N VAL A 44 -2.48 -0.46 5.85
CA VAL A 44 -2.54 -1.44 6.93
C VAL A 44 -2.07 -0.78 8.22
N GLY A 45 -3.02 -0.56 9.12
CA GLY A 45 -2.81 0.09 10.40
C GLY A 45 -3.19 -0.82 11.54
N GLY A 46 -2.69 -0.51 12.72
CA GLY A 46 -3.11 -1.15 13.96
C GLY A 46 -2.10 -0.94 15.07
N SER A 47 -2.59 -0.53 16.22
CA SER A 47 -1.83 -0.56 17.47
C SER A 47 -1.84 -1.92 18.14
N LEU A 48 -2.45 -2.91 17.53
CA LEU A 48 -2.62 -4.25 18.06
C LEU A 48 -1.66 -5.22 17.37
N GLY A 49 -0.41 -5.20 17.79
CA GLY A 49 0.54 -6.26 17.50
C GLY A 49 0.81 -6.50 16.01
N THR A 50 1.90 -7.13 15.73
CA THR A 50 2.27 -7.56 14.39
C THR A 50 1.25 -8.58 13.88
N MET A 51 0.34 -8.13 13.03
CA MET A 51 -0.53 -9.07 12.34
C MET A 51 0.15 -9.51 11.06
N PHE A 52 0.60 -10.73 11.07
CA PHE A 52 1.13 -11.37 9.87
C PHE A 52 -0.01 -12.01 9.09
N VAL A 53 -0.24 -11.53 7.89
CA VAL A 53 -0.97 -12.27 6.89
C VAL A 53 0.06 -12.92 5.98
N GLY A 54 0.54 -14.05 6.40
CA GLY A 54 1.50 -14.81 5.62
C GLY A 54 1.71 -16.16 6.23
N ALA A 55 1.19 -17.19 5.61
CA ALA A 55 1.65 -18.54 5.86
C ALA A 55 2.69 -18.90 4.82
N PRO A 56 3.83 -19.42 5.20
CA PRO A 56 4.81 -19.92 4.24
C PRO A 56 4.32 -21.17 3.47
N SER A 57 3.21 -21.73 3.85
CA SER A 57 2.58 -22.84 3.12
C SER A 57 1.16 -23.06 3.61
N GLY A 58 0.19 -22.66 2.83
CA GLY A 58 -1.22 -22.95 3.08
C GLY A 58 -2.12 -21.71 2.96
N THR A 59 -3.33 -21.95 2.59
CA THR A 59 -4.39 -20.95 2.51
C THR A 59 -4.72 -20.51 3.93
N GLN A 60 -4.32 -19.32 4.33
CA GLN A 60 -4.82 -18.70 5.56
C GLN A 60 -6.16 -18.02 5.25
N THR A 61 -7.22 -18.75 5.38
CA THR A 61 -8.56 -18.21 5.48
C THR A 61 -8.79 -17.78 6.93
N GLY A 62 -9.09 -16.51 7.15
CA GLY A 62 -9.56 -16.03 8.44
C GLY A 62 -8.64 -15.09 9.22
N SER A 63 -7.59 -14.57 8.62
CA SER A 63 -6.82 -13.49 9.26
C SER A 63 -7.49 -12.14 9.00
N PHE A 64 -7.87 -11.46 10.07
CA PHE A 64 -8.47 -10.13 10.00
C PHE A 64 -7.44 -9.09 10.42
N PHE A 65 -7.44 -7.94 9.72
CA PHE A 65 -6.62 -6.80 10.06
C PHE A 65 -7.31 -5.48 9.72
N TRP A 66 -6.84 -4.42 10.35
CA TRP A 66 -7.40 -3.11 10.11
C TRP A 66 -6.78 -2.46 8.90
N VAL A 67 -7.61 -1.91 8.04
CA VAL A 67 -7.19 -1.07 6.91
C VAL A 67 -7.76 0.32 7.13
N GLN A 68 -6.87 1.29 7.32
CA GLN A 68 -7.23 2.68 7.49
C GLN A 68 -7.41 3.34 6.13
N ARG A 69 -8.49 4.09 5.95
CA ARG A 69 -8.81 4.83 4.72
C ARG A 69 -8.93 6.33 4.89
N ALA A 70 -8.98 6.81 6.13
CA ALA A 70 -9.08 8.25 6.41
C ALA A 70 -8.34 8.63 7.68
N GLY A 71 -7.94 9.90 7.77
CA GLY A 71 -7.27 10.47 8.93
C GLY A 71 -5.76 10.24 8.95
N ASN A 72 -5.15 10.43 10.09
CA ASN A 72 -3.71 10.33 10.26
C ASN A 72 -3.26 8.86 10.33
N ALA A 73 -2.37 8.48 9.45
CA ALA A 73 -1.79 7.13 9.36
C ALA A 73 -0.29 7.20 9.72
N PRO A 74 0.07 6.95 10.97
CA PRO A 74 1.48 6.82 11.35
C PRO A 74 2.03 5.50 10.81
N GLY A 75 3.23 5.54 10.25
CA GLY A 75 3.92 4.32 9.83
C GLY A 75 3.72 3.90 8.37
N LEU A 76 3.22 4.78 7.50
CA LEU A 76 3.18 4.52 6.06
C LEU A 76 4.57 4.14 5.53
N ASN A 77 4.68 3.01 4.85
CA ASN A 77 5.94 2.55 4.27
C ASN A 77 6.33 3.39 3.05
N CYS A 78 7.36 4.19 3.21
CA CYS A 78 7.89 5.06 2.16
C CYS A 78 9.24 4.57 1.63
N ALA A 79 9.47 4.76 0.34
CA ALA A 79 10.78 4.60 -0.27
C ALA A 79 11.75 5.69 0.25
N ALA A 80 13.04 5.46 0.08
CA ALA A 80 14.05 6.49 0.33
C ALA A 80 13.76 7.74 -0.50
N SER A 81 14.07 8.90 0.06
CA SER A 81 13.91 10.20 -0.61
C SER A 81 12.49 10.52 -1.07
N THR A 82 11.47 9.92 -0.43
CA THR A 82 10.07 10.31 -0.68
C THR A 82 9.85 11.74 -0.20
N THR A 83 9.39 12.60 -1.09
CA THR A 83 9.24 14.04 -0.83
C THR A 83 7.92 14.31 -0.11
N LYS A 84 7.96 15.23 0.86
CA LYS A 84 6.77 15.74 1.54
C LYS A 84 5.80 16.37 0.54
N GLU A 85 4.51 16.09 0.73
CA GLU A 85 3.39 16.70 -0.05
C GLU A 85 3.47 16.49 -1.58
N ALA A 86 4.38 15.62 -2.04
CA ALA A 86 4.47 15.28 -3.45
C ALA A 86 3.39 14.29 -3.89
N GLN A 87 3.14 14.23 -5.19
CA GLN A 87 2.38 13.13 -5.78
C GLN A 87 3.05 11.82 -5.45
N LEU A 88 2.28 10.86 -4.96
CA LEU A 88 2.79 9.54 -4.61
C LEU A 88 2.45 8.51 -5.68
N PHE A 89 3.34 7.55 -5.79
CA PHE A 89 3.23 6.39 -6.67
C PHE A 89 3.49 5.11 -5.87
N SER A 90 2.94 3.99 -6.35
CA SER A 90 3.34 2.70 -5.84
C SER A 90 4.80 2.41 -6.20
N SER A 91 5.52 1.71 -5.33
CA SER A 91 6.88 1.28 -5.65
C SER A 91 6.87 0.20 -6.74
N ALA A 92 7.76 0.31 -7.72
CA ALA A 92 7.93 -0.71 -8.76
C ALA A 92 8.56 -2.02 -8.24
N THR A 93 9.30 -1.96 -7.14
CA THR A 93 10.12 -3.08 -6.67
C THR A 93 9.57 -3.74 -5.41
N ILE A 94 8.93 -2.98 -4.55
CA ILE A 94 8.46 -3.47 -3.24
C ILE A 94 6.97 -3.19 -3.09
N GLY A 95 6.18 -4.24 -3.07
CA GLY A 95 4.74 -4.13 -2.89
C GLY A 95 4.36 -3.46 -1.56
N GLY A 96 3.32 -2.65 -1.58
CA GLY A 96 2.81 -1.92 -0.42
C GLY A 96 3.63 -0.69 0.00
N ARG A 97 4.71 -0.37 -0.70
CA ARG A 97 5.54 0.81 -0.45
C ARG A 97 5.16 1.95 -1.39
N VAL A 98 5.26 3.19 -0.92
CA VAL A 98 5.03 4.39 -1.72
C VAL A 98 6.32 5.14 -2.02
N SER A 99 6.34 5.89 -3.11
CA SER A 99 7.45 6.73 -3.55
C SER A 99 6.91 8.03 -4.15
N SER A 100 7.65 9.12 -4.03
CA SER A 100 7.39 10.36 -4.78
C SER A 100 8.01 10.35 -6.18
N THR A 101 8.77 9.33 -6.50
CA THR A 101 9.33 9.15 -7.84
C THR A 101 8.51 8.09 -8.58
N GLY A 102 7.84 8.50 -9.65
CA GLY A 102 7.18 7.59 -10.56
C GLY A 102 8.22 6.74 -11.27
N GLY A 103 8.05 5.43 -11.24
CA GLY A 103 8.84 4.54 -12.08
C GLY A 103 8.33 4.60 -13.52
N GLY A 104 9.24 4.60 -14.50
CA GLY A 104 8.84 4.55 -15.91
C GLY A 104 7.99 3.31 -16.23
N SER A 105 7.05 3.52 -17.12
CA SER A 105 6.24 2.53 -17.85
C SER A 105 5.66 1.33 -17.11
N GLY A 106 4.38 1.41 -16.77
CA GLY A 106 3.50 0.24 -16.64
C GLY A 106 3.52 -0.54 -15.33
N THR A 107 4.44 -0.24 -14.41
CA THR A 107 4.57 -0.96 -13.13
C THR A 107 4.26 -0.12 -11.89
N THR A 108 4.06 1.17 -12.07
CA THR A 108 3.72 2.08 -10.98
C THR A 108 2.35 2.71 -11.21
N TYR A 109 1.62 2.91 -10.14
CA TYR A 109 0.30 3.55 -10.15
C TYR A 109 0.36 4.81 -9.33
N SER A 110 -0.23 5.89 -9.81
CA SER A 110 -0.42 7.08 -8.99
C SER A 110 -1.40 6.77 -7.85
N LEU A 111 -1.12 7.32 -6.68
CA LEU A 111 -1.92 7.11 -5.48
C LEU A 111 -2.57 8.43 -5.12
N LEU A 112 -3.89 8.50 -5.23
CA LEU A 112 -4.66 9.69 -4.91
C LEU A 112 -5.19 9.59 -3.48
N GLY A 113 -5.26 10.73 -2.78
CA GLY A 113 -5.80 10.78 -1.43
C GLY A 113 -4.83 10.31 -0.33
N ILE A 114 -3.53 10.25 -0.62
CA ILE A 114 -2.47 10.02 0.36
C ILE A 114 -1.48 11.18 0.30
N VAL A 115 -1.25 11.82 1.43
CA VAL A 115 -0.29 12.93 1.54
C VAL A 115 0.70 12.62 2.66
N VAL A 116 1.97 12.54 2.32
CA VAL A 116 3.05 12.36 3.31
C VAL A 116 3.37 13.68 3.97
N SER A 117 3.38 13.71 5.28
CA SER A 117 3.58 14.92 6.07
C SER A 117 5.06 15.29 6.29
N GLN A 118 5.97 14.35 6.07
CA GLN A 118 7.43 14.55 6.21
C GLN A 118 8.15 13.86 5.06
N ALA A 119 9.30 14.42 4.65
CA ALA A 119 10.17 13.75 3.70
C ALA A 119 10.90 12.58 4.39
N THR A 120 11.07 11.47 3.65
CA THR A 120 11.99 10.41 4.10
C THR A 120 13.43 10.81 3.76
N GLY A 121 14.35 10.42 4.62
CA GLY A 121 15.78 10.56 4.37
C GLY A 121 16.27 9.58 3.28
N SER A 122 17.59 9.37 3.27
CA SER A 122 18.25 8.46 2.32
C SER A 122 17.90 6.97 2.52
N THR A 123 17.23 6.64 3.59
CA THR A 123 16.80 5.27 3.92
C THR A 123 15.29 5.15 3.83
N ALA A 124 14.80 4.10 3.19
CA ALA A 124 13.37 3.78 3.19
C ALA A 124 12.89 3.45 4.60
N GLY A 125 11.67 3.85 4.93
CA GLY A 125 11.14 3.59 6.26
C GLY A 125 9.71 4.10 6.46
N PRO A 126 9.19 3.93 7.68
CA PRO A 126 7.87 4.41 8.03
C PRO A 126 7.82 5.95 8.07
N ASN A 127 6.71 6.50 7.65
CA ASN A 127 6.44 7.93 7.67
C ASN A 127 4.99 8.19 8.06
N THR A 128 4.70 9.42 8.48
CA THR A 128 3.33 9.83 8.78
C THR A 128 2.66 10.38 7.52
N ALA A 129 1.44 9.95 7.29
CA ALA A 129 0.61 10.43 6.18
C ALA A 129 -0.79 10.79 6.63
N VAL A 130 -1.44 11.64 5.86
CA VAL A 130 -2.87 11.91 5.96
C VAL A 130 -3.58 11.20 4.82
N LEU A 131 -4.62 10.46 5.15
CA LEU A 131 -5.44 9.71 4.21
C LEU A 131 -6.79 10.41 4.02
N ASN A 132 -7.23 10.49 2.77
CA ASN A 132 -8.54 10.96 2.41
C ASN A 132 -9.15 10.03 1.37
N TYR A 133 -9.65 8.89 1.82
CA TYR A 133 -10.28 7.84 1.02
C TYR A 133 -9.48 7.50 -0.25
N PRO A 134 -8.25 7.02 -0.10
CA PRO A 134 -7.34 6.87 -1.21
C PRO A 134 -7.84 5.86 -2.26
N VAL A 135 -7.49 6.16 -3.50
CA VAL A 135 -7.81 5.34 -4.67
C VAL A 135 -6.62 5.27 -5.63
N VAL A 136 -6.63 4.25 -6.47
CA VAL A 136 -5.67 4.12 -7.56
C VAL A 136 -5.97 5.17 -8.62
N GLY A 137 -4.99 5.98 -8.96
CA GLY A 137 -5.03 6.87 -10.11
C GLY A 137 -4.59 6.17 -11.40
N SER A 138 -4.17 6.96 -12.38
CA SER A 138 -3.64 6.41 -13.64
C SER A 138 -2.31 5.68 -13.42
N SER A 139 -2.01 4.71 -14.28
CA SER A 139 -0.66 4.15 -14.38
C SER A 139 0.34 5.22 -14.81
N GLY A 140 1.43 5.26 -14.13
CA GLY A 140 2.53 6.16 -14.47
C GLY A 140 3.36 5.66 -15.65
#